data_e474437da3ec8edbdea500625ce1fae6
#
_entry.id   e474437da3ec8edbdea500625ce1fae6
#
_cell.length_a   1.000
_cell.length_b   1.000
_cell.length_c   1.000
_cell.angle_alpha   90.00
_cell.angle_beta   90.00
_cell.angle_gamma   90.00
#
_symmetry.space_group_name_H-M   'P 1'
#
loop_
_entity.id
_entity.type
_entity.pdbx_description
1 polymer ?
#
loop_
_entity_poly.entity_id
_entity_poly.type
_entity_poly.pdbx_seq_one_letter_code
_entity_poly.pdbx_strand_id
1 'polypeptide(L)'
;MKMKELIKEGVITEQQAKIGYVAAYPYAEVISGYTAFLLGVRSVVPEAVMTVRYTNKWNDYRTEKKYAKDLIDEGCVIISQHSDTAGPATACEETAAGIPVYLVSYNQSMEDVAPTTYLTGCKINWEPYMMGAVDAVLNDRVIEKSIKGTVNGNDIGAGFEEDWVQMLELNEITAADGTAEKMQEVIRQFEQGKLDVFRGDYVGADPDDPDDTYDLNQGYTENEFASAPSFHYVLKDVIRIEE
;
A
#
# COMPACT_ATOMS: atom_id res chain seq x y z
N MET A 1 8.55 -6.71 7.90
CA MET A 1 9.73 -7.55 8.23
C MET A 1 11.01 -6.70 8.32
N LYS A 2 11.43 -5.93 7.30
CA LYS A 2 12.67 -5.12 7.37
C LYS A 2 12.73 -4.17 8.56
N MET A 3 11.67 -3.42 8.86
CA MET A 3 11.61 -2.55 10.05
C MET A 3 11.82 -3.33 11.35
N LYS A 4 11.23 -4.53 11.48
CA LYS A 4 11.44 -5.41 12.64
C LYS A 4 12.89 -5.90 12.75
N GLU A 5 13.54 -6.18 11.64
CA GLU A 5 14.97 -6.52 11.60
C GLU A 5 15.83 -5.36 12.10
N LEU A 6 15.60 -4.13 11.60
CA LEU A 6 16.32 -2.93 12.02
C LEU A 6 16.19 -2.66 13.52
N ILE A 7 15.01 -2.89 14.11
CA ILE A 7 14.78 -2.79 15.56
C ILE A 7 15.57 -3.87 16.30
N LYS A 8 15.50 -5.11 15.84
CA LYS A 8 16.20 -6.24 16.46
C LYS A 8 17.72 -6.06 16.46
N GLU A 9 18.27 -5.46 15.41
CA GLU A 9 19.69 -5.16 15.26
C GLU A 9 20.13 -3.89 16.01
N GLY A 10 19.20 -3.14 16.56
CA GLY A 10 19.47 -1.87 17.27
C GLY A 10 19.85 -0.72 16.33
N VAL A 11 19.55 -0.83 15.04
CA VAL A 11 19.76 0.24 14.05
C VAL A 11 18.75 1.37 14.27
N ILE A 12 17.52 1.02 14.63
CA ILE A 12 16.48 1.94 15.06
C ILE A 12 15.83 1.44 16.36
N THR A 13 15.14 2.31 17.08
CA THR A 13 14.27 1.94 18.20
C THR A 13 12.83 1.75 17.73
N GLU A 14 11.96 1.18 18.56
CA GLU A 14 10.52 1.06 18.31
C GLU A 14 9.88 2.45 18.07
N GLN A 15 10.30 3.48 18.81
CA GLN A 15 9.82 4.86 18.66
C GLN A 15 10.28 5.51 17.32
N GLN A 16 11.26 4.93 16.67
CA GLN A 16 11.75 5.34 15.35
C GLN A 16 11.14 4.51 14.21
N ALA A 17 10.16 3.67 14.49
CA ALA A 17 9.43 2.87 13.50
C ALA A 17 8.47 3.76 12.69
N LYS A 18 9.02 4.58 11.78
CA LYS A 18 8.28 5.56 10.99
C LYS A 18 8.20 5.18 9.52
N ILE A 19 7.02 5.36 8.95
CA ILE A 19 6.73 5.19 7.52
C ILE A 19 6.47 6.57 6.93
N GLY A 20 7.07 6.86 5.79
CA GLY A 20 6.72 8.01 4.94
C GLY A 20 5.88 7.55 3.76
N TYR A 21 4.81 8.25 3.45
CA TYR A 21 3.95 7.93 2.33
C TYR A 21 3.72 9.15 1.44
N VAL A 22 4.11 9.02 0.17
CA VAL A 22 3.89 10.07 -0.85
C VAL A 22 2.60 9.74 -1.59
N ALA A 23 1.58 10.56 -1.37
CA ALA A 23 0.23 10.37 -1.87
C ALA A 23 -0.12 11.40 -2.95
N ALA A 24 -0.95 11.03 -3.92
CA ALA A 24 -1.41 11.97 -4.94
C ALA A 24 -2.53 12.89 -4.41
N TYR A 25 -3.65 12.33 -3.99
CA TYR A 25 -4.84 13.06 -3.53
C TYR A 25 -5.47 12.40 -2.32
N PRO A 26 -6.24 13.14 -1.49
CA PRO A 26 -6.97 12.57 -0.35
C PRO A 26 -8.28 11.86 -0.78
N TYR A 27 -8.21 11.01 -1.80
CA TYR A 27 -9.33 10.18 -2.24
C TYR A 27 -9.38 8.87 -1.46
N ALA A 28 -10.57 8.26 -1.33
CA ALA A 28 -10.76 6.98 -0.65
C ALA A 28 -9.80 5.90 -1.17
N GLU A 29 -9.56 5.84 -2.48
CA GLU A 29 -8.58 4.95 -3.12
C GLU A 29 -7.17 5.07 -2.50
N VAL A 30 -6.71 6.29 -2.25
CA VAL A 30 -5.38 6.57 -1.70
C VAL A 30 -5.36 6.37 -0.19
N ILE A 31 -6.42 6.82 0.51
CA ILE A 31 -6.57 6.69 1.96
C ILE A 31 -6.65 5.20 2.36
N SER A 32 -7.46 4.41 1.68
CA SER A 32 -7.55 2.96 1.91
C SER A 32 -6.20 2.28 1.68
N GLY A 33 -5.47 2.68 0.62
CA GLY A 33 -4.17 2.14 0.28
C GLY A 33 -3.13 2.34 1.37
N TYR A 34 -2.89 3.58 1.81
CA TYR A 34 -1.90 3.83 2.85
C TYR A 34 -2.33 3.32 4.23
N THR A 35 -3.64 3.34 4.52
CA THR A 35 -4.14 2.79 5.79
C THR A 35 -3.94 1.28 5.85
N ALA A 36 -4.30 0.55 4.78
CA ALA A 36 -4.05 -0.89 4.68
C ALA A 36 -2.56 -1.22 4.81
N PHE A 37 -1.69 -0.42 4.17
CA PHE A 37 -0.25 -0.57 4.27
C PHE A 37 0.24 -0.39 5.72
N LEU A 38 -0.19 0.66 6.42
CA LEU A 38 0.15 0.87 7.83
C LEU A 38 -0.33 -0.28 8.70
N LEU A 39 -1.59 -0.72 8.56
CA LEU A 39 -2.15 -1.82 9.34
C LEU A 39 -1.36 -3.12 9.12
N GLY A 40 -0.95 -3.39 7.88
CA GLY A 40 -0.07 -4.50 7.54
C GLY A 40 1.29 -4.41 8.25
N VAL A 41 1.92 -3.22 8.29
CA VAL A 41 3.18 -3.02 9.03
C VAL A 41 2.96 -3.18 10.52
N ARG A 42 1.89 -2.62 11.10
CA ARG A 42 1.56 -2.71 12.53
C ARG A 42 1.24 -4.14 12.99
N SER A 43 0.81 -5.03 12.09
CA SER A 43 0.68 -6.46 12.40
C SER A 43 2.01 -7.14 12.75
N VAL A 44 3.14 -6.52 12.38
CA VAL A 44 4.51 -7.02 12.62
C VAL A 44 5.29 -6.12 13.58
N VAL A 45 5.05 -4.80 13.54
CA VAL A 45 5.67 -3.76 14.38
C VAL A 45 4.55 -2.84 14.87
N PRO A 46 3.92 -3.18 16.02
CA PRO A 46 2.74 -2.46 16.54
C PRO A 46 2.95 -0.97 16.80
N GLU A 47 4.18 -0.55 17.05
CA GLU A 47 4.58 0.83 17.36
C GLU A 47 4.71 1.71 16.11
N ALA A 48 4.67 1.11 14.90
CA ALA A 48 4.86 1.85 13.65
C ALA A 48 3.82 2.97 13.49
N VAL A 49 4.28 4.13 13.04
CA VAL A 49 3.45 5.30 12.69
C VAL A 49 3.76 5.75 11.27
N MET A 50 2.84 6.51 10.68
CA MET A 50 2.95 6.96 9.31
C MET A 50 2.78 8.48 9.20
N THR A 51 3.62 9.11 8.37
CA THR A 51 3.42 10.47 7.89
C THR A 51 3.11 10.44 6.40
N VAL A 52 2.03 11.10 6.00
CA VAL A 52 1.55 11.19 4.61
C VAL A 52 1.70 12.62 4.13
N ARG A 53 2.21 12.79 2.90
CA ARG A 53 2.26 14.09 2.19
C ARG A 53 1.57 13.99 0.85
N TYR A 54 0.63 14.90 0.57
CA TYR A 54 -0.11 14.95 -0.69
C TYR A 54 0.55 15.89 -1.69
N THR A 55 0.86 15.37 -2.87
CA THR A 55 1.39 16.17 -3.99
C THR A 55 0.31 16.99 -4.70
N ASN A 56 -0.97 16.61 -4.51
CA ASN A 56 -2.13 17.11 -5.25
C ASN A 56 -1.99 16.93 -6.77
N LYS A 57 -1.23 15.91 -7.18
CA LYS A 57 -1.03 15.48 -8.56
C LYS A 57 -0.71 13.99 -8.59
N TRP A 58 -1.19 13.29 -9.63
CA TRP A 58 -0.81 11.90 -9.87
C TRP A 58 0.65 11.76 -10.31
N ASN A 59 1.14 12.70 -11.13
CA ASN A 59 2.46 12.64 -11.74
C ASN A 59 3.19 13.97 -11.57
N ASP A 60 4.08 14.05 -10.58
CA ASP A 60 4.98 15.20 -10.37
C ASP A 60 6.30 14.71 -9.74
N TYR A 61 7.18 14.19 -10.58
CA TYR A 61 8.46 13.62 -10.17
C TYR A 61 9.25 14.51 -9.18
N ARG A 62 9.25 15.85 -9.40
CA ARG A 62 10.03 16.76 -8.55
C ARG A 62 9.44 16.87 -7.15
N THR A 63 8.13 17.02 -7.07
CA THR A 63 7.41 17.12 -5.78
C THR A 63 7.44 15.79 -5.05
N GLU A 64 7.19 14.68 -5.76
CA GLU A 64 7.25 13.34 -5.18
C GLU A 64 8.64 13.02 -4.60
N LYS A 65 9.72 13.30 -5.36
CA LYS A 65 11.08 13.11 -4.89
C LYS A 65 11.40 14.00 -3.68
N LYS A 66 10.98 15.28 -3.73
CA LYS A 66 11.18 16.21 -2.61
C LYS A 66 10.48 15.73 -1.35
N TYR A 67 9.21 15.34 -1.44
CA TYR A 67 8.45 14.88 -0.28
C TYR A 67 8.99 13.58 0.30
N ALA A 68 9.40 12.64 -0.54
CA ALA A 68 10.08 11.44 -0.07
C ALA A 68 11.37 11.78 0.69
N LYS A 69 12.17 12.71 0.17
CA LYS A 69 13.38 13.17 0.84
C LYS A 69 13.08 13.86 2.19
N ASP A 70 12.09 14.74 2.22
CA ASP A 70 11.67 15.41 3.47
C ASP A 70 11.25 14.37 4.52
N LEU A 71 10.46 13.36 4.14
CA LEU A 71 10.04 12.26 5.02
C LEU A 71 11.25 11.43 5.54
N ILE A 72 12.24 11.18 4.70
CA ILE A 72 13.48 10.50 5.10
C ILE A 72 14.26 11.36 6.10
N ASP A 73 14.38 12.66 5.84
CA ASP A 73 15.06 13.61 6.74
C ASP A 73 14.36 13.74 8.10
N GLU A 74 13.05 13.45 8.17
CA GLU A 74 12.23 13.35 9.39
C GLU A 74 12.36 11.99 10.11
N GLY A 75 13.15 11.09 9.56
CA GLY A 75 13.49 9.79 10.13
C GLY A 75 12.54 8.65 9.71
N CYS A 76 11.82 8.78 8.62
CA CYS A 76 11.08 7.65 8.04
C CYS A 76 12.06 6.63 7.45
N VAL A 77 11.93 5.37 7.84
CA VAL A 77 12.81 4.27 7.42
C VAL A 77 12.19 3.40 6.33
N ILE A 78 10.88 3.47 6.15
CA ILE A 78 10.16 2.87 5.02
C ILE A 78 9.46 3.99 4.28
N ILE A 79 9.68 4.07 2.98
CA ILE A 79 8.96 4.98 2.09
C ILE A 79 8.04 4.15 1.19
N SER A 80 6.82 4.63 0.99
CA SER A 80 5.90 4.09 0.01
C SER A 80 5.16 5.24 -0.69
N GLN A 81 4.39 4.90 -1.71
CA GLN A 81 3.71 5.90 -2.52
C GLN A 81 2.37 5.42 -3.06
N HIS A 82 1.50 6.39 -3.39
CA HIS A 82 0.35 6.22 -4.26
C HIS A 82 0.31 7.42 -5.21
N SER A 83 1.34 7.47 -6.03
CA SER A 83 1.63 8.47 -7.07
C SER A 83 2.43 7.79 -8.19
N ASP A 84 2.59 8.43 -9.36
CA ASP A 84 2.88 7.70 -10.61
C ASP A 84 4.35 7.80 -11.06
N THR A 85 5.26 8.35 -10.25
CA THR A 85 6.64 8.52 -10.70
C THR A 85 7.67 7.74 -9.88
N ALA A 86 8.88 7.63 -10.41
CA ALA A 86 10.04 7.07 -9.71
C ALA A 86 10.70 8.08 -8.73
N GLY A 87 10.05 9.20 -8.43
CA GLY A 87 10.59 10.22 -7.52
C GLY A 87 10.95 9.68 -6.14
N PRO A 88 10.04 8.99 -5.44
CA PRO A 88 10.33 8.40 -4.13
C PRO A 88 11.43 7.33 -4.17
N ALA A 89 11.46 6.50 -5.21
CA ALA A 89 12.53 5.51 -5.39
C ALA A 89 13.90 6.17 -5.53
N THR A 90 13.98 7.23 -6.36
CA THR A 90 15.21 8.00 -6.53
C THR A 90 15.66 8.65 -5.22
N ALA A 91 14.73 9.20 -4.42
CA ALA A 91 15.07 9.79 -3.13
C ALA A 91 15.63 8.76 -2.14
N CYS A 92 15.05 7.57 -2.08
CA CYS A 92 15.55 6.47 -1.25
C CYS A 92 16.97 6.08 -1.64
N GLU A 93 17.22 5.84 -2.92
CA GLU A 93 18.52 5.37 -3.42
C GLU A 93 19.62 6.43 -3.23
N GLU A 94 19.34 7.71 -3.48
CA GLU A 94 20.29 8.80 -3.26
C GLU A 94 20.65 9.01 -1.78
N THR A 95 19.78 8.60 -0.86
CA THR A 95 19.98 8.81 0.59
C THR A 95 20.55 7.58 1.31
N ALA A 96 20.51 6.41 0.70
CA ALA A 96 20.87 5.11 1.31
C ALA A 96 22.31 5.03 1.88
N ALA A 97 23.23 5.87 1.41
CA ALA A 97 24.65 5.82 1.79
C ALA A 97 24.95 6.15 3.28
N GLY A 98 23.96 6.44 4.11
CA GLY A 98 24.19 6.75 5.52
C GLY A 98 22.94 6.65 6.40
N ILE A 99 21.79 6.34 5.81
CA ILE A 99 20.49 6.29 6.49
C ILE A 99 19.81 4.97 6.13
N PRO A 100 19.30 4.19 7.11
CA PRO A 100 18.55 2.96 6.83
C PRO A 100 17.17 3.32 6.27
N VAL A 101 17.06 3.42 4.95
CA VAL A 101 15.81 3.71 4.24
C VAL A 101 15.53 2.64 3.19
N TYR A 102 14.28 2.24 3.08
CA TYR A 102 13.82 1.21 2.15
C TYR A 102 12.51 1.62 1.48
N LEU A 103 12.31 1.12 0.26
CA LEU A 103 11.15 1.42 -0.57
C LEU A 103 10.21 0.22 -0.70
N VAL A 104 8.91 0.48 -0.57
CA VAL A 104 7.84 -0.40 -1.05
C VAL A 104 7.09 0.36 -2.13
N SER A 105 7.17 -0.12 -3.37
CA SER A 105 6.59 0.58 -4.52
C SER A 105 5.12 0.24 -4.77
N TYR A 106 4.49 1.01 -5.65
CA TYR A 106 3.12 0.83 -6.10
C TYR A 106 3.08 0.62 -7.62
N ASN A 107 2.36 -0.42 -8.07
CA ASN A 107 2.08 -0.80 -9.46
C ASN A 107 3.29 -1.19 -10.32
N GLN A 108 4.48 -0.72 -10.05
CA GLN A 108 5.67 -1.00 -10.84
C GLN A 108 6.86 -1.34 -9.95
N SER A 109 7.70 -2.27 -10.41
CA SER A 109 9.00 -2.49 -9.77
C SER A 109 9.87 -1.25 -9.95
N MET A 110 10.51 -0.86 -8.86
CA MET A 110 11.50 0.22 -8.85
C MET A 110 12.92 -0.31 -8.58
N GLU A 111 13.13 -1.61 -8.77
CA GLU A 111 14.43 -2.24 -8.51
C GLU A 111 15.55 -1.65 -9.38
N ASP A 112 15.28 -1.37 -10.65
CA ASP A 112 16.25 -0.74 -11.55
C ASP A 112 16.61 0.70 -11.15
N VAL A 113 15.72 1.39 -10.43
CA VAL A 113 15.91 2.77 -9.98
C VAL A 113 16.53 2.82 -8.58
N ALA A 114 16.17 1.88 -7.73
CA ALA A 114 16.51 1.83 -6.32
C ALA A 114 17.04 0.45 -5.89
N PRO A 115 18.10 -0.08 -6.55
CA PRO A 115 18.54 -1.46 -6.36
C PRO A 115 19.00 -1.80 -4.93
N THR A 116 19.42 -0.79 -4.15
CA THR A 116 19.91 -1.00 -2.78
C THR A 116 18.87 -0.69 -1.71
N THR A 117 17.72 -0.14 -2.08
CA THR A 117 16.65 0.27 -1.14
C THR A 117 15.29 -0.35 -1.45
N TYR A 118 15.03 -0.78 -2.68
CA TYR A 118 13.78 -1.43 -3.06
C TYR A 118 13.59 -2.76 -2.32
N LEU A 119 12.39 -2.99 -1.78
CA LEU A 119 12.01 -4.24 -1.13
C LEU A 119 11.09 -5.08 -2.03
N THR A 120 9.95 -4.54 -2.37
CA THR A 120 8.86 -5.15 -3.15
C THR A 120 7.79 -4.09 -3.44
N GLY A 121 6.67 -4.50 -3.96
CA GLY A 121 5.47 -3.69 -4.14
C GLY A 121 4.26 -4.57 -4.42
N CYS A 122 3.11 -3.95 -4.64
CA CYS A 122 1.94 -4.62 -5.17
C CYS A 122 1.50 -3.96 -6.47
N LYS A 123 0.82 -4.72 -7.32
CA LYS A 123 0.27 -4.20 -8.57
C LYS A 123 -1.13 -4.76 -8.85
N ILE A 124 -1.91 -4.01 -9.61
CA ILE A 124 -3.12 -4.51 -10.26
C ILE A 124 -2.69 -5.25 -11.52
N ASN A 125 -3.15 -6.49 -11.66
CA ASN A 125 -2.98 -7.27 -12.88
C ASN A 125 -4.22 -7.15 -13.75
N TRP A 126 -4.17 -6.32 -14.76
CA TRP A 126 -5.28 -6.09 -15.70
C TRP A 126 -5.50 -7.23 -16.71
N GLU A 127 -4.54 -8.14 -16.84
CA GLU A 127 -4.55 -9.17 -17.89
C GLU A 127 -5.80 -10.07 -17.80
N PRO A 128 -6.19 -10.65 -16.64
CA PRO A 128 -7.33 -11.55 -16.57
C PRO A 128 -8.63 -10.88 -17.01
N TYR A 129 -8.85 -9.64 -16.59
CA TYR A 129 -10.03 -8.86 -17.01
C TYR A 129 -10.01 -8.56 -18.50
N MET A 130 -8.90 -8.00 -19.02
CA MET A 130 -8.80 -7.57 -20.41
C MET A 130 -8.91 -8.74 -21.37
N MET A 131 -8.25 -9.86 -21.08
CA MET A 131 -8.34 -11.08 -21.91
C MET A 131 -9.76 -11.66 -21.90
N GLY A 132 -10.38 -11.72 -20.72
CA GLY A 132 -11.76 -12.20 -20.57
C GLY A 132 -12.78 -11.31 -21.28
N ALA A 133 -12.62 -9.98 -21.21
CA ALA A 133 -13.50 -9.02 -21.87
C ALA A 133 -13.37 -9.11 -23.40
N VAL A 134 -12.14 -9.18 -23.93
CA VAL A 134 -11.90 -9.34 -25.38
C VAL A 134 -12.48 -10.65 -25.89
N ASP A 135 -12.24 -11.76 -25.18
CA ASP A 135 -12.79 -13.06 -25.55
C ASP A 135 -14.33 -13.09 -25.52
N ALA A 136 -14.94 -12.44 -24.54
CA ALA A 136 -16.39 -12.30 -24.46
C ALA A 136 -16.95 -11.57 -25.69
N VAL A 137 -16.36 -10.42 -26.05
CA VAL A 137 -16.80 -9.62 -27.22
C VAL A 137 -16.62 -10.40 -28.53
N LEU A 138 -15.49 -11.06 -28.71
CA LEU A 138 -15.22 -11.85 -29.92
C LEU A 138 -16.18 -13.03 -30.12
N ASN A 139 -16.80 -13.51 -29.03
CA ASN A 139 -17.73 -14.66 -29.05
C ASN A 139 -19.18 -14.25 -28.75
N ASP A 140 -19.54 -12.97 -28.90
CA ASP A 140 -20.89 -12.44 -28.63
C ASP A 140 -21.42 -12.82 -27.24
N ARG A 141 -20.54 -12.84 -26.22
CA ARG A 141 -20.89 -13.14 -24.82
C ARG A 141 -20.96 -11.88 -23.98
N VAL A 142 -21.72 -11.93 -22.90
CA VAL A 142 -21.81 -10.84 -21.90
C VAL A 142 -20.53 -10.84 -21.06
N ILE A 143 -19.87 -9.69 -20.95
CA ILE A 143 -18.57 -9.55 -20.28
C ILE A 143 -18.68 -9.98 -18.81
N GLU A 144 -19.65 -9.46 -18.06
CA GLU A 144 -19.85 -9.71 -16.63
C GLU A 144 -20.11 -11.20 -16.29
N LYS A 145 -20.55 -11.99 -17.29
CA LYS A 145 -20.79 -13.44 -17.16
C LYS A 145 -19.60 -14.28 -17.62
N SER A 146 -18.62 -13.66 -18.22
CA SER A 146 -17.48 -14.34 -18.86
C SER A 146 -16.19 -14.15 -18.08
N ILE A 147 -16.15 -13.19 -17.19
CA ILE A 147 -14.98 -12.86 -16.35
C ILE A 147 -15.18 -13.45 -14.96
N LYS A 148 -14.14 -14.04 -14.42
CA LYS A 148 -14.13 -14.52 -13.03
C LYS A 148 -13.92 -13.36 -12.08
N GLY A 149 -14.74 -13.29 -11.04
CA GLY A 149 -14.70 -12.26 -10.02
C GLY A 149 -16.05 -12.14 -9.30
N THR A 150 -16.11 -11.28 -8.32
CA THR A 150 -17.33 -10.94 -7.59
C THR A 150 -18.01 -9.75 -8.25
N VAL A 151 -19.27 -9.89 -8.60
CA VAL A 151 -20.06 -8.79 -9.18
C VAL A 151 -20.72 -7.99 -8.05
N ASN A 152 -20.41 -6.68 -7.99
CA ASN A 152 -20.99 -5.73 -7.07
C ASN A 152 -21.75 -4.66 -7.86
N GLY A 153 -23.08 -4.71 -7.87
CA GLY A 153 -23.88 -3.79 -8.70
C GLY A 153 -23.54 -3.90 -10.18
N ASN A 154 -22.93 -2.85 -10.75
CA ASN A 154 -22.47 -2.79 -12.13
C ASN A 154 -20.97 -3.06 -12.30
N ASP A 155 -20.27 -3.30 -11.20
CA ASP A 155 -18.83 -3.51 -11.19
C ASP A 155 -18.49 -4.97 -10.95
N ILE A 156 -17.28 -5.36 -11.31
CA ILE A 156 -16.70 -6.66 -11.01
C ILE A 156 -15.33 -6.45 -10.37
N GLY A 157 -15.07 -7.16 -9.29
CA GLY A 157 -13.80 -7.12 -8.55
C GLY A 157 -13.27 -8.51 -8.26
N ALA A 158 -11.96 -8.61 -8.12
CA ALA A 158 -11.27 -9.80 -7.65
C ALA A 158 -9.94 -9.44 -6.99
N GLY A 159 -9.36 -10.34 -6.24
CA GLY A 159 -8.12 -10.17 -5.54
C GLY A 159 -7.05 -11.17 -5.99
N PHE A 160 -6.30 -11.70 -5.02
CA PHE A 160 -5.25 -12.70 -5.25
C PHE A 160 -5.82 -14.02 -5.79
N GLU A 161 -7.03 -14.40 -5.41
CA GLU A 161 -7.68 -15.67 -5.78
C GLU A 161 -7.91 -15.82 -7.29
N GLU A 162 -8.08 -14.71 -8.02
CA GLU A 162 -8.26 -14.67 -9.48
C GLU A 162 -7.10 -13.96 -10.19
N ASP A 163 -5.97 -13.78 -9.50
CA ASP A 163 -4.76 -13.15 -10.02
C ASP A 163 -4.93 -11.70 -10.50
N TRP A 164 -5.88 -10.95 -9.93
CA TRP A 164 -6.08 -9.54 -10.25
C TRP A 164 -5.17 -8.61 -9.44
N VAL A 165 -4.69 -9.09 -8.29
CA VAL A 165 -3.69 -8.44 -7.46
C VAL A 165 -2.48 -9.34 -7.38
N GLN A 166 -1.30 -8.78 -7.61
CA GLN A 166 -0.03 -9.49 -7.53
C GLN A 166 0.96 -8.75 -6.65
N MET A 167 1.79 -9.49 -5.92
CA MET A 167 3.01 -8.92 -5.35
C MET A 167 4.09 -8.84 -6.43
N LEU A 168 4.81 -7.74 -6.43
CA LEU A 168 6.02 -7.60 -7.25
C LEU A 168 7.14 -8.45 -6.65
N GLU A 169 8.15 -8.74 -7.47
CA GLU A 169 9.29 -9.55 -7.04
C GLU A 169 9.96 -8.93 -5.81
N LEU A 170 10.28 -9.80 -4.85
CA LEU A 170 10.99 -9.41 -3.64
C LEU A 170 12.47 -9.26 -3.95
N ASN A 171 13.06 -8.11 -3.64
CA ASN A 171 14.50 -7.95 -3.71
C ASN A 171 15.15 -8.67 -2.51
N GLU A 172 15.66 -9.87 -2.76
CA GLU A 172 16.26 -10.73 -1.73
C GLU A 172 17.52 -10.13 -1.09
N ILE A 173 18.18 -9.17 -1.76
CA ILE A 173 19.39 -8.51 -1.25
C ILE A 173 19.02 -7.54 -0.11
N THR A 174 17.91 -6.87 -0.23
CA THR A 174 17.45 -5.83 0.72
C THR A 174 16.46 -6.35 1.74
N ALA A 175 15.73 -7.42 1.41
CA ALA A 175 14.69 -7.98 2.27
C ALA A 175 15.27 -8.59 3.55
N ALA A 176 14.49 -8.57 4.61
CA ALA A 176 14.79 -9.29 5.84
C ALA A 176 14.51 -10.79 5.67
N ASP A 177 15.26 -11.63 6.39
CA ASP A 177 15.03 -13.07 6.44
C ASP A 177 13.57 -13.40 6.79
N GLY A 178 13.01 -14.39 6.11
CA GLY A 178 11.63 -14.86 6.31
C GLY A 178 10.56 -13.95 5.71
N THR A 179 10.94 -12.93 4.92
CA THR A 179 9.95 -12.03 4.28
C THR A 179 9.13 -12.76 3.23
N ALA A 180 9.76 -13.57 2.38
CA ALA A 180 9.08 -14.32 1.33
C ALA A 180 8.04 -15.29 1.91
N GLU A 181 8.40 -16.04 2.94
CA GLU A 181 7.49 -16.97 3.62
C GLU A 181 6.31 -16.25 4.26
N LYS A 182 6.58 -15.09 4.89
CA LYS A 182 5.51 -14.28 5.50
C LYS A 182 4.56 -13.70 4.45
N MET A 183 5.07 -13.23 3.31
CA MET A 183 4.27 -12.77 2.20
C MET A 183 3.34 -13.88 1.69
N GLN A 184 3.88 -15.09 1.45
CA GLN A 184 3.10 -16.24 1.00
C GLN A 184 2.04 -16.70 2.03
N GLU A 185 2.35 -16.60 3.33
CA GLU A 185 1.38 -16.87 4.39
C GLU A 185 0.20 -15.88 4.31
N VAL A 186 0.47 -14.59 4.18
CA VAL A 186 -0.55 -13.54 4.12
C VAL A 186 -1.39 -13.64 2.84
N ILE A 187 -0.77 -13.89 1.68
CA ILE A 187 -1.50 -14.12 0.43
C ILE A 187 -2.51 -15.26 0.59
N ARG A 188 -2.08 -16.39 1.16
CA ARG A 188 -3.01 -17.52 1.43
C ARG A 188 -4.16 -17.15 2.38
N GLN A 189 -3.94 -16.23 3.32
CA GLN A 189 -5.02 -15.76 4.20
C GLN A 189 -6.03 -14.91 3.44
N PHE A 190 -5.58 -14.07 2.50
CA PHE A 190 -6.45 -13.33 1.59
C PHE A 190 -7.27 -14.26 0.70
N GLU A 191 -6.63 -15.20 0.01
CA GLU A 191 -7.28 -16.19 -0.85
C GLU A 191 -8.35 -17.03 -0.11
N GLN A 192 -8.18 -17.21 1.20
CA GLN A 192 -9.09 -17.95 2.06
C GLN A 192 -10.16 -17.07 2.73
N GLY A 193 -10.16 -15.75 2.47
CA GLY A 193 -11.08 -14.80 3.10
C GLY A 193 -10.93 -14.73 4.63
N LYS A 194 -9.73 -15.01 5.16
CA LYS A 194 -9.44 -15.06 6.60
C LYS A 194 -8.88 -13.77 7.17
N LEU A 195 -8.48 -12.85 6.30
CA LEU A 195 -7.86 -11.60 6.68
C LEU A 195 -8.84 -10.44 6.49
N ASP A 196 -9.16 -9.78 7.59
CA ASP A 196 -9.95 -8.56 7.62
C ASP A 196 -8.97 -7.38 7.81
N VAL A 197 -8.73 -6.61 6.75
CA VAL A 197 -7.68 -5.58 6.72
C VAL A 197 -8.03 -4.41 7.62
N PHE A 198 -9.25 -3.87 7.48
CA PHE A 198 -9.69 -2.68 8.21
C PHE A 198 -10.35 -3.06 9.54
N ARG A 199 -9.58 -3.72 10.39
CA ARG A 199 -10.00 -4.14 11.73
C ARG A 199 -8.90 -3.94 12.76
N GLY A 200 -9.26 -3.51 13.96
CA GLY A 200 -8.35 -3.36 15.10
C GLY A 200 -8.80 -2.25 16.05
N ASP A 201 -8.03 -2.05 17.11
CA ASP A 201 -8.28 -1.00 18.10
C ASP A 201 -7.80 0.37 17.57
N TYR A 202 -8.54 0.90 16.60
CA TYR A 202 -8.26 2.19 15.96
C TYR A 202 -9.56 2.97 15.74
N VAL A 203 -9.45 4.28 15.85
CA VAL A 203 -10.51 5.21 15.45
C VAL A 203 -10.00 6.06 14.28
N GLY A 204 -10.72 6.04 13.18
CA GLY A 204 -10.47 6.92 12.05
C GLY A 204 -11.41 8.13 12.06
N ALA A 205 -11.02 9.20 11.37
CA ALA A 205 -11.88 10.34 11.09
C ALA A 205 -11.80 10.68 9.60
N ASP A 206 -12.93 11.14 9.05
CA ASP A 206 -12.95 11.71 7.71
C ASP A 206 -12.12 13.01 7.70
N PRO A 207 -11.14 13.18 6.80
CA PRO A 207 -10.36 14.41 6.73
C PRO A 207 -11.19 15.65 6.36
N ASP A 208 -12.33 15.46 5.67
CA ASP A 208 -13.23 16.53 5.25
C ASP A 208 -14.31 16.85 6.30
N ASP A 209 -14.62 15.91 7.20
CA ASP A 209 -15.54 16.05 8.33
C ASP A 209 -14.98 15.37 9.60
N PRO A 210 -14.22 16.07 10.43
CA PRO A 210 -13.59 15.49 11.63
C PRO A 210 -14.57 14.94 12.68
N ASP A 211 -15.85 15.28 12.60
CA ASP A 211 -16.92 14.75 13.46
C ASP A 211 -17.42 13.38 12.95
N ASP A 212 -17.25 13.09 11.66
CA ASP A 212 -17.45 11.74 11.12
C ASP A 212 -16.29 10.83 11.48
N THR A 213 -16.56 9.89 12.37
CA THR A 213 -15.55 8.96 12.89
C THR A 213 -16.00 7.53 12.80
N TYR A 214 -15.06 6.63 12.57
CA TYR A 214 -15.30 5.20 12.48
C TYR A 214 -14.40 4.40 13.43
N ASP A 215 -15.01 3.52 14.24
CA ASP A 215 -14.31 2.59 15.12
C ASP A 215 -14.02 1.27 14.39
N LEU A 216 -12.74 1.00 14.11
CA LEU A 216 -12.31 -0.19 13.39
C LEU A 216 -12.44 -1.50 14.20
N ASN A 217 -12.76 -1.44 15.49
CA ASN A 217 -13.12 -2.65 16.24
C ASN A 217 -14.33 -3.37 15.65
N GLN A 218 -15.20 -2.64 14.94
CA GLN A 218 -16.37 -3.21 14.25
C GLN A 218 -15.99 -3.95 12.96
N GLY A 219 -14.77 -3.70 12.42
CA GLY A 219 -14.39 -4.05 11.05
C GLY A 219 -15.08 -3.13 10.04
N TYR A 220 -14.41 -2.86 8.92
CA TYR A 220 -14.98 -2.08 7.83
C TYR A 220 -15.12 -2.97 6.59
N THR A 221 -16.33 -3.04 6.05
CA THR A 221 -16.59 -3.70 4.78
C THR A 221 -16.59 -2.66 3.68
N GLU A 222 -15.78 -2.87 2.66
CA GLU A 222 -15.76 -2.03 1.46
C GLU A 222 -17.14 -2.03 0.77
N ASN A 223 -17.33 -1.07 -0.11
CA ASN A 223 -18.59 -0.81 -0.80
C ASN A 223 -19.22 -2.09 -1.38
N GLU A 224 -20.43 -2.43 -0.94
CA GLU A 224 -21.16 -3.61 -1.39
C GLU A 224 -21.70 -3.49 -2.82
N PHE A 225 -21.76 -2.29 -3.39
CA PHE A 225 -22.40 -1.99 -4.67
C PHE A 225 -21.43 -1.63 -5.79
N ALA A 226 -20.16 -1.45 -5.49
CA ALA A 226 -19.13 -1.09 -6.44
C ALA A 226 -17.79 -1.71 -6.05
N SER A 227 -16.90 -1.89 -7.01
CA SER A 227 -15.52 -2.36 -6.77
C SER A 227 -14.57 -1.23 -6.35
N ALA A 228 -15.04 0.02 -6.34
CA ALA A 228 -14.25 1.17 -5.93
C ALA A 228 -14.02 1.16 -4.41
N PRO A 229 -12.81 1.51 -3.94
CA PRO A 229 -12.54 1.72 -2.51
C PRO A 229 -13.46 2.78 -1.91
N SER A 230 -13.94 2.52 -0.71
CA SER A 230 -14.83 3.43 0.02
C SER A 230 -14.27 3.86 1.38
N PHE A 231 -13.26 3.16 1.88
CA PHE A 231 -12.62 3.51 3.14
C PHE A 231 -11.86 4.85 3.03
N HIS A 232 -12.32 5.86 3.75
CA HIS A 232 -11.80 7.23 3.66
C HIS A 232 -11.38 7.82 5.02
N TYR A 233 -11.27 7.00 6.05
CA TYR A 233 -10.93 7.44 7.40
C TYR A 233 -9.43 7.44 7.63
N VAL A 234 -8.89 8.57 8.09
CA VAL A 234 -7.49 8.69 8.54
C VAL A 234 -7.40 8.25 10.01
N LEU A 235 -6.57 7.26 10.29
CA LEU A 235 -6.46 6.71 11.65
C LEU A 235 -5.79 7.69 12.60
N LYS A 236 -6.52 8.09 13.65
CA LYS A 236 -6.04 9.01 14.68
C LYS A 236 -4.81 8.41 15.39
N ASP A 237 -3.90 9.28 15.82
CA ASP A 237 -2.71 8.96 16.62
C ASP A 237 -1.62 8.12 15.92
N VAL A 238 -1.91 7.50 14.78
CA VAL A 238 -0.96 6.64 14.05
C VAL A 238 -0.69 7.09 12.62
N ILE A 239 -1.56 7.92 12.03
CA ILE A 239 -1.35 8.57 10.73
C ILE A 239 -1.37 10.09 10.93
N ARG A 240 -0.33 10.75 10.46
CA ARG A 240 -0.21 12.21 10.41
C ARG A 240 -0.20 12.65 8.97
N ILE A 241 -1.07 13.61 8.64
CA ILE A 241 -1.06 14.31 7.35
C ILE A 241 -0.24 15.57 7.49
N GLU A 242 0.70 15.81 6.56
CA GLU A 242 1.50 17.03 6.49
C GLU A 242 1.35 17.70 5.13
N GLU A 243 1.32 19.03 5.11
CA GLU A 243 1.28 19.85 3.90
C GLU A 243 2.68 20.04 3.27
#